data_4c17770f846ab26ffd90f9d59b80d387
#
_entry.id   4c17770f846ab26ffd90f9d59b80d387
#
_cell.length_a   1.000
_cell.length_b   1.000
_cell.length_c   1.000
_cell.angle_alpha   90.00
_cell.angle_beta   90.00
_cell.angle_gamma   90.00
#
_symmetry.space_group_name_H-M   'P 1'
#
loop_
_entity.id
_entity.type
_entity.pdbx_description
1 polymer ?
#
loop_
_entity_poly.entity_id
_entity_poly.type
_entity_poly.pdbx_seq_one_letter_code
_entity_poly.pdbx_strand_id
1 'polypeptide(L)'
;MATLLVADDLVPIRQMVRITLSTQGWTILEAKNGTEALEVARAQKPSLILLDVDMGPGPNGFDVCKTLKADPGTKDIPIVMLTAHESESDRAIGFAAGATQYLTKPFGPLELIDTIRGILAQT
;
A
#
# COMPACT_ATOMS: atom_id res chain seq x y z
N MET A 1 1.58 15.00 10.81
CA MET A 1 0.61 14.59 9.79
C MET A 1 1.23 13.52 8.91
N ALA A 2 0.50 12.45 8.67
CA ALA A 2 1.03 11.32 7.90
C ALA A 2 0.89 11.54 6.39
N THR A 3 1.85 11.03 5.63
CA THR A 3 1.80 10.98 4.18
C THR A 3 1.68 9.51 3.77
N LEU A 4 0.67 9.20 2.97
CA LEU A 4 0.39 7.83 2.53
C LEU A 4 0.58 7.73 1.03
N LEU A 5 1.11 6.59 0.56
CA LEU A 5 1.20 6.30 -0.86
C LEU A 5 0.18 5.22 -1.20
N VAL A 6 -0.64 5.45 -2.22
CA VAL A 6 -1.52 4.42 -2.77
C VAL A 6 -1.03 4.05 -4.17
N ALA A 7 -0.74 2.76 -4.36
CA ALA A 7 -0.28 2.22 -5.64
C ALA A 7 -1.31 1.25 -6.19
N ASP A 8 -1.95 1.61 -7.30
CA ASP A 8 -2.98 0.81 -7.97
C ASP A 8 -3.06 1.32 -9.42
N ASP A 9 -3.21 0.41 -10.38
CA ASP A 9 -3.28 0.79 -11.78
C ASP A 9 -4.65 1.34 -12.21
N LEU A 10 -5.68 1.16 -11.38
CA LEU A 10 -7.03 1.62 -11.69
C LEU A 10 -7.28 3.01 -11.09
N VAL A 11 -7.52 3.98 -11.97
CA VAL A 11 -7.80 5.35 -11.54
C VAL A 11 -8.98 5.44 -10.57
N PRO A 12 -10.13 4.76 -10.81
CA PRO A 12 -11.25 4.85 -9.86
C PRO A 12 -10.90 4.36 -8.46
N ILE A 13 -10.07 3.34 -8.33
CA ILE A 13 -9.64 2.83 -7.03
C ILE A 13 -8.76 3.87 -6.32
N ARG A 14 -7.78 4.44 -7.04
CA ARG A 14 -6.93 5.47 -6.44
C ARG A 14 -7.73 6.68 -5.99
N GLN A 15 -8.72 7.11 -6.81
CA GLN A 15 -9.59 8.23 -6.45
C GLN A 15 -10.44 7.94 -5.23
N MET A 16 -11.02 6.75 -5.15
CA MET A 16 -11.85 6.34 -4.02
C MET A 16 -11.02 6.32 -2.73
N VAL A 17 -9.84 5.72 -2.78
CA VAL A 17 -8.93 5.67 -1.62
C VAL A 17 -8.51 7.09 -1.22
N ARG A 18 -8.15 7.91 -2.18
CA ARG A 18 -7.75 9.29 -1.92
C ARG A 18 -8.86 10.08 -1.22
N ILE A 19 -10.09 10.01 -1.75
CA ILE A 19 -11.23 10.72 -1.16
C ILE A 19 -11.47 10.22 0.26
N THR A 20 -11.49 8.91 0.45
CA THR A 20 -11.74 8.31 1.76
C THR A 20 -10.70 8.76 2.79
N LEU A 21 -9.43 8.70 2.43
CA LEU A 21 -8.35 8.98 3.38
C LEU A 21 -8.10 10.46 3.58
N SER A 22 -8.47 11.31 2.60
CA SER A 22 -8.33 12.75 2.75
C SER A 22 -9.19 13.30 3.88
N THR A 23 -10.30 12.61 4.22
CA THR A 23 -11.16 13.03 5.35
C THR A 23 -10.42 12.97 6.69
N GLN A 24 -9.30 12.26 6.76
CA GLN A 24 -8.52 12.09 7.98
C GLN A 24 -7.38 13.12 8.11
N GLY A 25 -7.25 14.02 7.14
CA GLY A 25 -6.18 15.01 7.15
C GLY A 25 -4.84 14.48 6.66
N TRP A 26 -4.78 13.26 6.16
CA TRP A 26 -3.55 12.69 5.61
C TRP A 26 -3.28 13.20 4.20
N THR A 27 -2.00 13.38 3.86
CA THR A 27 -1.57 13.69 2.50
C THR A 27 -1.45 12.40 1.71
N ILE A 28 -2.04 12.35 0.52
CA ILE A 28 -2.09 11.12 -0.29
C ILE A 28 -1.25 11.30 -1.55
N LEU A 29 -0.28 10.41 -1.74
CA LEU A 29 0.51 10.30 -2.95
C LEU A 29 -0.01 9.11 -3.75
N GLU A 30 0.09 9.16 -5.07
CA GLU A 30 -0.42 8.10 -5.94
C GLU A 30 0.67 7.56 -6.86
N ALA A 31 0.59 6.26 -7.15
CA ALA A 31 1.43 5.60 -8.14
C ALA A 31 0.54 4.66 -8.96
N LYS A 32 0.78 4.56 -10.24
CA LYS A 32 -0.06 3.80 -11.17
C LYS A 32 0.48 2.40 -11.47
N ASN A 33 1.72 2.12 -11.09
CA ASN A 33 2.35 0.81 -11.30
C ASN A 33 3.48 0.59 -10.29
N GLY A 34 4.09 -0.59 -10.34
CA GLY A 34 5.13 -0.95 -9.39
C GLY A 34 6.40 -0.12 -9.50
N THR A 35 6.80 0.22 -10.72
CA THR A 35 7.99 1.05 -10.95
C THR A 35 7.81 2.42 -10.32
N GLU A 36 6.65 3.04 -10.58
CA GLU A 36 6.33 4.35 -10.03
C GLU A 36 6.22 4.29 -8.51
N ALA A 37 5.64 3.20 -7.97
CA ALA A 37 5.54 3.01 -6.52
C ALA A 37 6.93 2.99 -5.87
N LEU A 38 7.89 2.29 -6.47
CA LEU A 38 9.26 2.26 -5.96
C LEU A 38 9.91 3.64 -6.00
N GLU A 39 9.73 4.37 -7.10
CA GLU A 39 10.29 5.71 -7.25
C GLU A 39 9.75 6.68 -6.18
N VAL A 40 8.42 6.70 -6.02
CA VAL A 40 7.77 7.59 -5.05
C VAL A 40 8.15 7.20 -3.62
N ALA A 41 8.16 5.91 -3.31
CA ALA A 41 8.50 5.45 -1.97
C ALA A 41 9.93 5.86 -1.59
N ARG A 42 10.87 5.74 -2.50
CA ARG A 42 12.27 6.09 -2.25
C ARG A 42 12.48 7.60 -2.13
N ALA A 43 11.77 8.37 -2.97
CA ALA A 43 11.93 9.82 -2.99
C ALA A 43 11.19 10.51 -1.84
N GLN A 44 9.98 10.08 -1.54
CA GLN A 44 9.11 10.76 -0.58
C GLN A 44 9.07 10.10 0.80
N LYS A 45 9.45 8.84 0.91
CA LYS A 45 9.45 8.06 2.16
C LYS A 45 8.16 8.25 2.95
N PRO A 46 7.02 7.79 2.38
CA PRO A 46 5.74 7.97 3.06
C PRO A 46 5.68 7.21 4.39
N SER A 47 4.72 7.59 5.21
CA SER A 47 4.51 6.96 6.52
C SER A 47 3.92 5.55 6.41
N LEU A 48 3.24 5.27 5.30
CA LEU A 48 2.58 3.99 5.05
C LEU A 48 2.32 3.87 3.55
N ILE A 49 2.35 2.65 3.02
CA ILE A 49 2.09 2.37 1.61
C ILE A 49 0.92 1.39 1.49
N LEU A 50 -0.07 1.77 0.66
CA LEU A 50 -1.16 0.89 0.26
C LEU A 50 -0.82 0.38 -1.14
N LEU A 51 -0.78 -0.93 -1.32
CA LEU A 51 -0.16 -1.53 -2.49
C LEU A 51 -1.02 -2.64 -3.07
N ASP A 52 -1.47 -2.47 -4.33
CA ASP A 52 -2.18 -3.54 -5.04
C ASP A 52 -1.16 -4.55 -5.58
N VAL A 53 -1.59 -5.80 -5.73
CA VAL A 53 -0.75 -6.87 -6.27
C VAL A 53 -0.62 -6.74 -7.78
N ASP A 54 -1.76 -6.60 -8.49
CA ASP A 54 -1.78 -6.56 -9.95
C ASP A 54 -1.81 -5.12 -10.45
N MET A 55 -0.69 -4.66 -10.99
CA MET A 55 -0.56 -3.29 -11.47
C MET A 55 -0.09 -3.21 -12.91
N GLY A 56 -0.35 -4.26 -13.71
CA GLY A 56 0.05 -4.29 -15.11
C GLY A 56 1.53 -4.60 -15.30
N PRO A 57 2.15 -4.12 -16.39
CA PRO A 57 3.55 -4.42 -16.69
C PRO A 57 4.51 -3.94 -15.60
N GLY A 58 5.59 -4.66 -15.42
CA GLY A 58 6.60 -4.34 -14.41
C GLY A 58 6.41 -5.14 -13.14
N PRO A 59 7.07 -4.77 -12.04
CA PRO A 59 6.99 -5.53 -10.79
C PRO A 59 5.58 -5.48 -10.22
N ASN A 60 5.10 -6.61 -9.70
CA ASN A 60 3.81 -6.66 -9.01
C ASN A 60 3.96 -6.16 -7.57
N GLY A 61 2.83 -6.11 -6.83
CA GLY A 61 2.85 -5.60 -5.46
C GLY A 61 3.72 -6.43 -4.52
N PHE A 62 3.79 -7.74 -4.70
CA PHE A 62 4.67 -8.58 -3.87
C PHE A 62 6.13 -8.24 -4.13
N ASP A 63 6.51 -8.06 -5.40
CA ASP A 63 7.88 -7.68 -5.78
C ASP A 63 8.26 -6.33 -5.21
N VAL A 64 7.35 -5.35 -5.31
CA VAL A 64 7.56 -4.01 -4.76
C VAL A 64 7.77 -4.07 -3.24
N CYS A 65 6.91 -4.81 -2.56
CA CYS A 65 7.01 -4.98 -1.11
C CYS A 65 8.36 -5.58 -0.72
N LYS A 66 8.75 -6.67 -1.37
CA LYS A 66 10.02 -7.34 -1.11
C LYS A 66 11.21 -6.39 -1.34
N THR A 67 11.17 -5.63 -2.43
CA THR A 67 12.23 -4.68 -2.78
C THR A 67 12.35 -3.57 -1.73
N LEU A 68 11.22 -3.00 -1.30
CA LEU A 68 11.21 -1.95 -0.29
C LEU A 68 11.71 -2.46 1.08
N LYS A 69 11.34 -3.68 1.44
CA LYS A 69 11.75 -4.26 2.72
C LYS A 69 13.22 -4.66 2.74
N ALA A 70 13.84 -4.86 1.57
CA ALA A 70 15.27 -5.14 1.46
C ALA A 70 16.12 -3.86 1.45
N ASP A 71 15.51 -2.70 1.25
CA ASP A 71 16.22 -1.42 1.15
C ASP A 71 16.25 -0.75 2.53
N PRO A 72 17.44 -0.47 3.10
CA PRO A 72 17.53 0.18 4.42
C PRO A 72 16.77 1.51 4.52
N GLY A 73 16.63 2.24 3.41
CA GLY A 73 15.93 3.53 3.40
C GLY A 73 14.42 3.43 3.47
N THR A 74 13.84 2.24 3.19
CA THR A 74 12.38 2.05 3.11
C THR A 74 11.88 0.86 3.92
N LYS A 75 12.77 0.04 4.47
CA LYS A 75 12.38 -1.21 5.14
C LYS A 75 11.44 -1.03 6.32
N ASP A 76 11.46 0.13 6.96
CA ASP A 76 10.63 0.37 8.14
C ASP A 76 9.26 0.97 7.81
N ILE A 77 8.99 1.25 6.54
CA ILE A 77 7.69 1.79 6.12
C ILE A 77 6.66 0.65 6.14
N PRO A 78 5.56 0.79 6.90
CA PRO A 78 4.50 -0.22 6.90
C PRO A 78 3.86 -0.33 5.53
N ILE A 79 3.56 -1.56 5.09
CA ILE A 79 2.94 -1.83 3.80
C ILE A 79 1.66 -2.62 4.01
N VAL A 80 0.55 -2.13 3.46
CA VAL A 80 -0.74 -2.79 3.47
C VAL A 80 -1.06 -3.21 2.05
N MET A 81 -1.25 -4.52 1.83
CA MET A 81 -1.65 -5.02 0.53
C MET A 81 -3.15 -4.81 0.34
N LEU A 82 -3.55 -4.20 -0.78
CA LEU A 82 -4.96 -4.00 -1.15
C LEU A 82 -5.19 -4.76 -2.45
N THR A 83 -5.92 -5.88 -2.41
CA THR A 83 -5.97 -6.74 -3.58
C THR A 83 -7.20 -7.64 -3.59
N ALA A 84 -7.57 -8.12 -4.81
CA ALA A 84 -8.59 -9.14 -4.97
C ALA A 84 -8.04 -10.55 -4.72
N HIS A 85 -6.74 -10.71 -4.55
CA HIS A 85 -6.10 -12.00 -4.24
C HIS A 85 -6.37 -12.36 -2.78
N GLU A 86 -7.30 -13.27 -2.54
CA GLU A 86 -7.77 -13.57 -1.18
C GLU A 86 -7.46 -14.98 -0.68
N SER A 87 -6.73 -15.79 -1.47
CA SER A 87 -6.36 -17.13 -1.04
C SER A 87 -5.36 -17.08 0.11
N GLU A 88 -5.30 -18.15 0.90
CA GLU A 88 -4.30 -18.24 1.97
C GLU A 88 -2.88 -18.23 1.42
N SER A 89 -2.67 -18.82 0.22
CA SER A 89 -1.37 -18.77 -0.45
C SER A 89 -0.95 -17.35 -0.77
N ASP A 90 -1.86 -16.55 -1.31
CA ASP A 90 -1.57 -15.15 -1.65
C ASP A 90 -1.24 -14.34 -0.41
N ARG A 91 -2.00 -14.54 0.67
CA ARG A 91 -1.73 -13.86 1.94
C ARG A 91 -0.38 -14.25 2.49
N ALA A 92 -0.03 -15.53 2.42
CA ALA A 92 1.27 -16.02 2.89
C ALA A 92 2.40 -15.39 2.08
N ILE A 93 2.25 -15.26 0.75
CA ILE A 93 3.23 -14.62 -0.10
C ILE A 93 3.40 -13.14 0.29
N GLY A 94 2.28 -12.44 0.52
CA GLY A 94 2.32 -11.04 0.94
C GLY A 94 3.04 -10.83 2.27
N PHE A 95 2.71 -11.63 3.28
CA PHE A 95 3.36 -11.51 4.58
C PHE A 95 4.82 -11.95 4.53
N ALA A 96 5.16 -12.97 3.73
CA ALA A 96 6.55 -13.38 3.52
C ALA A 96 7.36 -12.28 2.82
N ALA A 97 6.73 -11.48 1.96
CA ALA A 97 7.37 -10.34 1.33
C ALA A 97 7.57 -9.16 2.28
N GLY A 98 6.97 -9.19 3.45
CA GLY A 98 7.14 -8.16 4.48
C GLY A 98 5.93 -7.26 4.70
N ALA A 99 4.76 -7.58 4.13
CA ALA A 99 3.56 -6.78 4.34
C ALA A 99 3.15 -6.78 5.80
N THR A 100 2.70 -5.62 6.29
CA THR A 100 2.21 -5.45 7.65
C THR A 100 0.78 -5.95 7.79
N GLN A 101 -0.04 -5.72 6.78
CA GLN A 101 -1.44 -6.11 6.74
C GLN A 101 -1.86 -6.44 5.31
N TYR A 102 -3.01 -7.09 5.19
CA TYR A 102 -3.54 -7.55 3.91
C TYR A 102 -5.05 -7.31 3.91
N LEU A 103 -5.53 -6.40 3.06
CA LEU A 103 -6.96 -6.14 2.90
C LEU A 103 -7.43 -6.64 1.54
N THR A 104 -8.53 -7.40 1.55
CA THR A 104 -9.11 -7.96 0.32
C THR A 104 -10.18 -7.03 -0.24
N LYS A 105 -10.17 -6.84 -1.55
CA LYS A 105 -11.23 -6.10 -2.25
C LYS A 105 -12.49 -6.99 -2.37
N PRO A 106 -13.67 -6.44 -2.21
CA PRO A 106 -13.96 -5.06 -1.83
C PRO A 106 -13.76 -4.84 -0.33
N PHE A 107 -13.20 -3.69 0.04
CA PHE A 107 -13.05 -3.29 1.44
C PHE A 107 -13.90 -2.05 1.69
N GLY A 108 -14.40 -1.88 2.92
CA GLY A 108 -15.18 -0.71 3.27
C GLY A 108 -14.32 0.47 3.68
N PRO A 109 -14.84 1.72 3.59
CA PRO A 109 -14.10 2.90 4.01
C PRO A 109 -13.64 2.85 5.47
N LEU A 110 -14.51 2.40 6.37
CA LEU A 110 -14.16 2.33 7.80
C LEU A 110 -13.08 1.29 8.06
N GLU A 111 -13.16 0.14 7.40
CA GLU A 111 -12.15 -0.90 7.53
C GLU A 111 -10.77 -0.36 7.11
N LEU A 112 -10.72 0.35 5.99
CA LEU A 112 -9.49 0.94 5.48
C LEU A 112 -8.92 1.96 6.46
N ILE A 113 -9.74 2.88 6.93
CA ILE A 113 -9.33 3.92 7.87
C ILE A 113 -8.84 3.31 9.19
N ASP A 114 -9.59 2.36 9.74
CA ASP A 114 -9.24 1.74 11.01
C ASP A 114 -7.93 0.96 10.92
N THR A 115 -7.71 0.24 9.81
CA THR A 115 -6.47 -0.49 9.59
C THR A 115 -5.28 0.45 9.57
N ILE A 116 -5.38 1.56 8.83
CA ILE A 116 -4.30 2.54 8.73
C ILE A 116 -4.03 3.21 10.07
N ARG A 117 -5.09 3.64 10.76
CA ARG A 117 -4.95 4.27 12.08
C ARG A 117 -4.26 3.35 13.08
N GLY A 118 -4.66 2.07 13.08
CA GLY A 118 -4.06 1.09 13.97
C GLY A 118 -2.57 0.92 13.73
N ILE A 119 -2.15 0.90 12.47
CA ILE A 119 -0.75 0.77 12.11
C ILE A 119 0.04 2.03 12.47
N LEU A 120 -0.48 3.20 12.12
CA LEU A 120 0.19 4.47 12.40
C LEU A 120 0.33 4.73 13.90
N ALA A 121 -0.61 4.26 14.70
CA ALA A 121 -0.55 4.41 16.16
C ALA A 121 0.56 3.59 16.80
N GLN A 122 1.08 2.58 16.10
CA GLN A 122 2.14 1.70 16.60
C GLN A 122 3.54 2.16 16.19
N THR A 123 3.64 3.19 15.38
CA THR A 123 4.94 3.64 14.85
C THR A 123 5.48 4.90 15.52
#